data_b42ba23aae0be9c2c8058b4cfc52c944
#
_entry.id   b42ba23aae0be9c2c8058b4cfc52c944
#
_cell.length_a   1.000
_cell.length_b   1.000
_cell.length_c   1.000
_cell.angle_alpha   90.00
_cell.angle_beta   90.00
_cell.angle_gamma   90.00
#
_symmetry.space_group_name_H-M   'P 1'
#
loop_
_entity.id
_entity.type
_entity.pdbx_description
1 polymer ?
#
loop_
_entity_poly.entity_id
_entity_poly.type
_entity_poly.pdbx_seq_one_letter_code
_entity_poly.pdbx_strand_id
1 'polypeptide(L)'
;MRFIQIDKEQQNVPVVKNVIYAIKLCWQADKKLLIGYLMQEGMFCVFSFFIRNVLFLKILLEIITGNRDFATYVRALLAFAAVSVLCKVVSFWGMKMEKRATKNILKVLNNKVFDKAQSLDIACYEDPAFYDKYQRATLVLTSGYFDIICYDLARIIAEITSVICVFATISAINPVYLLFLVPVFLVFVIETAKSKYVYKRDMEMTTNNRIKAYVQRTVFLREYSKDMRTSNIFAVLMKRFEAAIDSNIVILKKYGVGLFLYSMVSSLFEEFIPIIGSYLYAGYEFVVKGNLTVSGFSVVLSSINSVRDVTLDITQCFDEMNQMALYFQNLREFFEYEPAVTSGSEKPKPFESLEFKNVSFKYPSADKYSLQNINFKLTKGETLAVVGINGAGKSTLLKLMLRFYDATEGEILYNGVNIKKYELEPYRNVFATVFQDYKNFAVSVFENVMCRPCTDEDKAFAENALKNSGAWKKINTFANGGDTVLTREFDENGAGLSGGENQKVSTARLFARDFDVAVLDEPSSALDPIAESEMYDNLTRVTKDKTVVYISHRLSSAAMADRIIVLDNGNIIESGTHIDLMANGGMYSEMFTLQASNYNKEAIENE
;
A
#
# COMPACT_ATOMS: atom_id res chain seq x y z
N MET A 1 -21.35 -13.11 -2.05
CA MET A 1 -22.26 -12.14 -1.38
C MET A 1 -21.58 -11.11 -0.47
N ARG A 2 -20.32 -11.29 -0.01
CA ARG A 2 -19.58 -10.28 0.80
C ARG A 2 -19.06 -9.05 0.03
N PHE A 3 -18.99 -9.09 -1.28
CA PHE A 3 -18.52 -7.94 -2.11
C PHE A 3 -19.48 -6.74 -2.16
N ILE A 4 -20.74 -6.92 -1.76
CA ILE A 4 -21.76 -5.84 -1.74
C ILE A 4 -21.64 -4.98 -0.47
N GLN A 5 -20.97 -5.47 0.58
CA GLN A 5 -20.83 -4.72 1.84
C GLN A 5 -19.77 -3.60 1.76
N ILE A 6 -18.74 -3.76 0.91
CA ILE A 6 -17.71 -2.72 0.70
C ILE A 6 -18.31 -1.46 0.05
N ASP A 7 -19.34 -1.62 -0.78
CA ASP A 7 -19.98 -0.52 -1.50
C ASP A 7 -20.90 0.35 -0.61
N LYS A 8 -21.39 -0.16 0.52
CA LYS A 8 -22.21 0.63 1.46
C LYS A 8 -21.37 1.51 2.39
N GLU A 9 -20.15 1.10 2.73
CA GLU A 9 -19.21 1.92 3.51
C GLU A 9 -18.71 3.14 2.72
N GLN A 10 -18.62 3.04 1.38
CA GLN A 10 -18.23 4.16 0.52
C GLN A 10 -19.28 5.28 0.42
N GLN A 11 -20.54 5.01 0.76
CA GLN A 11 -21.61 6.03 0.67
C GLN A 11 -21.54 7.10 1.77
N ASN A 12 -20.78 6.91 2.84
CA ASN A 12 -20.69 7.83 3.99
C ASN A 12 -19.26 8.23 4.35
N VAL A 13 -18.40 8.51 3.33
CA VAL A 13 -17.05 9.01 3.60
C VAL A 13 -17.10 10.42 4.17
N PRO A 14 -16.61 10.69 5.37
CA PRO A 14 -16.59 12.03 5.96
C PRO A 14 -15.49 12.88 5.32
N VAL A 15 -15.77 13.42 4.12
CA VAL A 15 -14.80 14.11 3.27
C VAL A 15 -14.05 15.20 4.04
N VAL A 16 -14.76 16.12 4.68
CA VAL A 16 -14.15 17.23 5.42
C VAL A 16 -13.21 16.72 6.53
N LYS A 17 -13.62 15.69 7.29
CA LYS A 17 -12.79 15.10 8.34
C LYS A 17 -11.50 14.50 7.77
N ASN A 18 -11.58 13.82 6.64
CA ASN A 18 -10.45 13.15 6.00
C ASN A 18 -9.50 14.16 5.34
N VAL A 19 -10.03 15.22 4.72
CA VAL A 19 -9.22 16.33 4.18
C VAL A 19 -8.48 17.05 5.30
N ILE A 20 -9.16 17.39 6.40
CA ILE A 20 -8.52 18.03 7.57
C ILE A 20 -7.44 17.11 8.15
N TYR A 21 -7.69 15.81 8.21
CA TYR A 21 -6.70 14.82 8.67
C TYR A 21 -5.45 14.83 7.77
N ALA A 22 -5.62 14.80 6.44
CA ALA A 22 -4.53 14.86 5.48
C ALA A 22 -3.70 16.14 5.62
N ILE A 23 -4.36 17.30 5.70
CA ILE A 23 -3.70 18.59 5.90
C ILE A 23 -2.92 18.62 7.23
N LYS A 24 -3.50 18.09 8.31
CA LYS A 24 -2.83 17.99 9.61
C LYS A 24 -1.58 17.12 9.54
N LEU A 25 -1.62 16.00 8.83
CA LEU A 25 -0.43 15.15 8.60
C LEU A 25 0.65 15.90 7.82
N CYS A 26 0.29 16.60 6.74
CA CYS A 26 1.22 17.41 5.97
C CYS A 26 1.84 18.51 6.83
N TRP A 27 1.02 19.22 7.60
CA TRP A 27 1.49 20.31 8.47
C TRP A 27 2.45 19.83 9.55
N GLN A 28 2.19 18.65 10.12
CA GLN A 28 3.07 18.04 11.12
C GLN A 28 4.40 17.55 10.51
N ALA A 29 4.36 17.05 9.26
CA ALA A 29 5.54 16.56 8.58
C ALA A 29 6.42 17.71 8.05
N ASP A 30 5.85 18.63 7.30
CA ASP A 30 6.53 19.87 6.86
C ASP A 30 5.52 20.96 6.42
N LYS A 31 5.33 21.96 7.28
CA LYS A 31 4.43 23.10 7.00
C LYS A 31 4.80 23.91 5.75
N LYS A 32 6.05 23.79 5.25
CA LYS A 32 6.53 24.53 4.08
C LYS A 32 5.82 24.12 2.80
N LEU A 33 5.20 22.92 2.74
CA LEU A 33 4.42 22.50 1.58
C LEU A 33 3.25 23.43 1.34
N LEU A 34 2.38 23.60 2.33
CA LEU A 34 1.19 24.44 2.23
C LEU A 34 1.57 25.92 2.02
N ILE A 35 2.58 26.41 2.73
CA ILE A 35 3.08 27.78 2.57
C ILE A 35 3.62 27.99 1.14
N GLY A 36 4.35 27.01 0.59
CA GLY A 36 4.87 27.05 -0.78
C GLY A 36 3.75 27.16 -1.81
N TYR A 37 2.70 26.34 -1.68
CA TYR A 37 1.53 26.42 -2.56
C TYR A 37 0.74 27.73 -2.38
N LEU A 38 0.55 28.22 -1.14
CA LEU A 38 -0.09 29.52 -0.92
C LEU A 38 0.67 30.67 -1.55
N MET A 39 2.00 30.65 -1.53
CA MET A 39 2.83 31.66 -2.23
C MET A 39 2.69 31.52 -3.74
N GLN A 40 2.69 30.31 -4.27
CA GLN A 40 2.61 30.06 -5.71
C GLN A 40 1.22 30.40 -6.24
N GLU A 41 0.17 29.82 -5.69
CA GLU A 41 -1.21 29.96 -6.15
C GLU A 41 -1.78 31.33 -5.77
N GLY A 42 -1.45 31.85 -4.58
CA GLY A 42 -1.84 33.20 -4.19
C GLY A 42 -1.34 34.28 -5.15
N MET A 43 -0.07 34.18 -5.56
CA MET A 43 0.48 35.12 -6.56
C MET A 43 -0.11 34.88 -7.95
N PHE A 44 -0.32 33.62 -8.34
CA PHE A 44 -0.87 33.28 -9.65
C PHE A 44 -2.33 33.71 -9.79
N CYS A 45 -3.20 33.34 -8.88
CA CYS A 45 -4.64 33.63 -8.95
C CYS A 45 -4.92 35.15 -8.82
N VAL A 46 -4.36 35.80 -7.79
CA VAL A 46 -4.57 37.24 -7.59
C VAL A 46 -3.99 38.04 -8.77
N PHE A 47 -2.82 37.66 -9.27
CA PHE A 47 -2.24 38.34 -10.43
C PHE A 47 -3.07 38.08 -11.69
N SER A 48 -3.44 36.83 -12.00
CA SER A 48 -4.11 36.51 -13.26
C SER A 48 -5.57 36.96 -13.29
N PHE A 49 -6.35 36.68 -12.25
CA PHE A 49 -7.79 36.95 -12.26
C PHE A 49 -8.13 38.40 -11.88
N PHE A 50 -7.38 39.00 -10.98
CA PHE A 50 -7.67 40.36 -10.53
C PHE A 50 -6.71 41.41 -11.12
N ILE A 51 -5.40 41.29 -10.90
CA ILE A 51 -4.45 42.36 -11.29
C ILE A 51 -4.41 42.52 -12.82
N ARG A 52 -4.21 41.41 -13.56
CA ARG A 52 -4.09 41.46 -15.03
C ARG A 52 -5.43 41.73 -15.72
N ASN A 53 -6.46 40.95 -15.39
CA ASN A 53 -7.72 40.94 -16.14
C ASN A 53 -8.66 42.09 -15.74
N VAL A 54 -8.54 42.62 -14.54
CA VAL A 54 -9.45 43.67 -14.02
C VAL A 54 -8.71 44.98 -13.80
N LEU A 55 -7.75 45.02 -12.89
CA LEU A 55 -7.12 46.26 -12.45
C LEU A 55 -6.27 46.90 -13.54
N PHE A 56 -5.37 46.13 -14.15
CA PHE A 56 -4.49 46.66 -15.21
C PHE A 56 -5.29 47.08 -16.45
N LEU A 57 -6.27 46.25 -16.86
CA LEU A 57 -7.15 46.57 -17.99
C LEU A 57 -7.89 47.90 -17.75
N LYS A 58 -8.43 48.12 -16.55
CA LYS A 58 -9.09 49.36 -16.15
C LYS A 58 -8.16 50.55 -16.29
N ILE A 59 -6.98 50.49 -15.65
CA ILE A 59 -6.01 51.59 -15.65
C ILE A 59 -5.57 51.91 -17.09
N LEU A 60 -5.28 50.91 -17.90
CA LEU A 60 -4.81 51.07 -19.26
C LEU A 60 -5.87 51.74 -20.13
N LEU A 61 -7.14 51.32 -20.06
CA LEU A 61 -8.23 51.89 -20.82
C LEU A 61 -8.57 53.32 -20.36
N GLU A 62 -8.50 53.64 -19.07
CA GLU A 62 -8.69 54.99 -18.54
C GLU A 62 -7.60 55.96 -19.02
N ILE A 63 -6.35 55.51 -19.16
CA ILE A 63 -5.26 56.31 -19.71
C ILE A 63 -5.51 56.62 -21.19
N ILE A 64 -5.91 55.59 -21.97
CA ILE A 64 -6.16 55.71 -23.41
C ILE A 64 -7.36 56.62 -23.69
N THR A 65 -8.49 56.39 -23.02
CA THR A 65 -9.73 57.17 -23.23
C THR A 65 -9.66 58.57 -22.63
N GLY A 66 -8.86 58.78 -21.60
CA GLY A 66 -8.65 60.08 -20.94
C GLY A 66 -7.64 60.98 -21.65
N ASN A 67 -7.16 60.63 -22.84
CA ASN A 67 -6.22 61.37 -23.67
C ASN A 67 -4.97 61.82 -22.90
N ARG A 68 -4.43 60.98 -22.03
CA ARG A 68 -3.20 61.17 -21.26
C ARG A 68 -1.97 61.06 -22.16
N ASP A 69 -0.86 61.69 -21.74
CA ASP A 69 0.39 61.67 -22.49
C ASP A 69 0.98 60.22 -22.57
N PHE A 70 1.72 59.95 -23.63
CA PHE A 70 2.32 58.62 -23.89
C PHE A 70 3.28 58.20 -22.78
N ALA A 71 3.93 59.14 -22.10
CA ALA A 71 4.81 58.85 -20.98
C ALA A 71 4.06 58.21 -19.78
N THR A 72 2.80 58.61 -19.53
CA THR A 72 1.94 58.00 -18.49
C THR A 72 1.55 56.59 -18.86
N TYR A 73 1.24 56.31 -20.13
CA TYR A 73 0.98 54.98 -20.63
C TYR A 73 2.19 54.05 -20.44
N VAL A 74 3.40 54.50 -20.85
CA VAL A 74 4.64 53.73 -20.69
C VAL A 74 4.93 53.44 -19.21
N ARG A 75 4.75 54.42 -18.31
CA ARG A 75 4.92 54.23 -16.87
C ARG A 75 3.99 53.15 -16.30
N ALA A 76 2.72 53.13 -16.72
CA ALA A 76 1.75 52.09 -16.31
C ALA A 76 2.18 50.69 -16.79
N LEU A 77 2.66 50.58 -18.04
CA LEU A 77 3.21 49.31 -18.56
C LEU A 77 4.43 48.82 -17.77
N LEU A 78 5.36 49.71 -17.48
CA LEU A 78 6.57 49.38 -16.71
C LEU A 78 6.22 48.98 -15.27
N ALA A 79 5.27 49.67 -14.62
CA ALA A 79 4.78 49.31 -13.30
C ALA A 79 4.13 47.92 -13.30
N PHE A 80 3.29 47.63 -14.30
CA PHE A 80 2.69 46.30 -14.44
C PHE A 80 3.74 45.21 -14.69
N ALA A 81 4.74 45.47 -15.54
CA ALA A 81 5.84 44.55 -15.77
C ALA A 81 6.63 44.27 -14.48
N ALA A 82 6.92 45.33 -13.69
CA ALA A 82 7.60 45.15 -12.39
C ALA A 82 6.79 44.32 -11.41
N VAL A 83 5.47 44.55 -11.30
CA VAL A 83 4.58 43.71 -10.47
C VAL A 83 4.56 42.27 -10.99
N SER A 84 4.50 42.05 -12.30
CA SER A 84 4.53 40.72 -12.90
C SER A 84 5.79 39.96 -12.54
N VAL A 85 6.96 40.64 -12.63
CA VAL A 85 8.25 40.03 -12.25
C VAL A 85 8.27 39.70 -10.77
N LEU A 86 7.80 40.62 -9.91
CA LEU A 86 7.74 40.37 -8.46
C LEU A 86 6.87 39.13 -8.12
N CYS A 87 5.67 39.04 -8.72
CA CYS A 87 4.80 37.89 -8.54
C CYS A 87 5.47 36.58 -8.99
N LYS A 88 6.18 36.61 -10.13
CA LYS A 88 6.92 35.45 -10.62
C LYS A 88 8.08 35.05 -9.70
N VAL A 89 8.80 35.98 -9.13
CA VAL A 89 9.87 35.72 -8.16
C VAL A 89 9.31 35.06 -6.91
N VAL A 90 8.23 35.61 -6.35
CA VAL A 90 7.58 35.04 -5.16
C VAL A 90 7.05 33.61 -5.45
N SER A 91 6.38 33.43 -6.60
CA SER A 91 5.89 32.13 -7.05
C SER A 91 7.03 31.10 -7.20
N PHE A 92 8.17 31.50 -7.77
CA PHE A 92 9.36 30.66 -7.90
C PHE A 92 9.92 30.21 -6.54
N TRP A 93 9.93 31.12 -5.54
CA TRP A 93 10.34 30.77 -4.18
C TRP A 93 9.38 29.77 -3.54
N GLY A 94 8.07 29.95 -3.75
CA GLY A 94 7.04 29.01 -3.35
C GLY A 94 7.27 27.61 -3.94
N MET A 95 7.50 27.51 -5.25
CA MET A 95 7.80 26.28 -5.94
C MET A 95 9.07 25.57 -5.39
N LYS A 96 10.11 26.35 -5.06
CA LYS A 96 11.33 25.78 -4.47
C LYS A 96 11.08 25.21 -3.07
N MET A 97 10.23 25.89 -2.29
CA MET A 97 9.82 25.39 -0.96
C MET A 97 9.00 24.13 -1.06
N GLU A 98 7.99 24.12 -1.93
CA GLU A 98 7.12 22.96 -2.21
C GLU A 98 7.95 21.73 -2.56
N LYS A 99 8.78 21.77 -3.60
CA LYS A 99 9.58 20.63 -4.07
C LYS A 99 10.48 20.00 -2.98
N ARG A 100 10.97 20.80 -2.04
CA ARG A 100 11.74 20.29 -0.90
C ARG A 100 10.85 19.67 0.15
N ALA A 101 9.72 20.34 0.45
CA ALA A 101 8.78 19.86 1.45
C ALA A 101 8.12 18.54 1.04
N THR A 102 7.72 18.38 -0.23
CA THR A 102 7.18 17.11 -0.76
C THR A 102 8.09 15.93 -0.48
N LYS A 103 9.39 16.06 -0.77
CA LYS A 103 10.36 14.97 -0.50
C LYS A 103 10.48 14.65 0.99
N ASN A 104 10.44 15.69 1.84
CA ASN A 104 10.52 15.52 3.28
C ASN A 104 9.25 14.85 3.84
N ILE A 105 8.08 15.26 3.37
CA ILE A 105 6.78 14.66 3.74
C ILE A 105 6.74 13.18 3.36
N LEU A 106 7.13 12.85 2.11
CA LEU A 106 7.19 11.46 1.65
C LEU A 106 8.11 10.62 2.53
N LYS A 107 9.28 11.13 2.89
CA LYS A 107 10.21 10.44 3.81
C LYS A 107 9.57 10.19 5.18
N VAL A 108 9.00 11.23 5.79
CA VAL A 108 8.40 11.14 7.14
C VAL A 108 7.19 10.19 7.16
N LEU A 109 6.33 10.28 6.15
CA LEU A 109 5.12 9.47 6.09
C LEU A 109 5.42 8.01 5.69
N ASN A 110 6.35 7.77 4.76
CA ASN A 110 6.79 6.40 4.46
C ASN A 110 7.37 5.72 5.70
N ASN A 111 8.22 6.39 6.46
CA ASN A 111 8.75 5.82 7.70
C ASN A 111 7.61 5.46 8.66
N LYS A 112 6.63 6.35 8.89
CA LYS A 112 5.47 6.05 9.74
C LYS A 112 4.65 4.85 9.24
N VAL A 113 4.46 4.74 7.92
CA VAL A 113 3.73 3.60 7.33
C VAL A 113 4.54 2.31 7.46
N PHE A 114 5.86 2.36 7.26
CA PHE A 114 6.73 1.19 7.42
C PHE A 114 6.81 0.72 8.87
N ASP A 115 6.96 1.65 9.82
CA ASP A 115 6.94 1.33 11.26
C ASP A 115 5.60 0.67 11.65
N LYS A 116 4.48 1.23 11.13
CA LYS A 116 3.16 0.64 11.37
C LYS A 116 3.02 -0.73 10.71
N ALA A 117 3.45 -0.88 9.45
CA ALA A 117 3.40 -2.15 8.73
C ALA A 117 4.22 -3.24 9.45
N GLN A 118 5.39 -2.90 10.01
CA GLN A 118 6.21 -3.81 10.79
C GLN A 118 5.50 -4.26 12.08
N SER A 119 4.65 -3.42 12.67
CA SER A 119 3.90 -3.73 13.88
C SER A 119 2.62 -4.54 13.67
N LEU A 120 2.22 -4.79 12.41
CA LEU A 120 1.00 -5.53 12.08
C LEU A 120 1.16 -7.03 12.26
N ASP A 121 0.05 -7.70 12.55
CA ASP A 121 -0.05 -9.14 12.62
C ASP A 121 0.03 -9.79 11.24
N ILE A 122 0.53 -11.02 11.18
CA ILE A 122 0.50 -11.84 9.97
C ILE A 122 -0.94 -12.06 9.50
N ALA A 123 -1.89 -12.18 10.42
CA ALA A 123 -3.32 -12.30 10.13
C ALA A 123 -3.85 -11.22 9.18
N CYS A 124 -3.32 -9.98 9.27
CA CYS A 124 -3.69 -8.87 8.41
C CYS A 124 -3.31 -9.12 6.94
N TYR A 125 -2.16 -9.72 6.72
CA TYR A 125 -1.67 -10.04 5.36
C TYR A 125 -2.37 -11.25 4.75
N GLU A 126 -2.93 -12.12 5.57
CA GLU A 126 -3.73 -13.28 5.15
C GLU A 126 -5.21 -12.92 4.93
N ASP A 127 -5.69 -11.75 5.41
CA ASP A 127 -7.05 -11.24 5.15
C ASP A 127 -7.07 -10.38 3.87
N PRO A 128 -7.71 -10.84 2.77
CA PRO A 128 -7.79 -10.09 1.53
C PRO A 128 -8.44 -8.70 1.68
N ALA A 129 -9.42 -8.56 2.60
CA ALA A 129 -10.12 -7.30 2.81
C ALA A 129 -9.20 -6.27 3.49
N PHE A 130 -8.39 -6.70 4.46
CA PHE A 130 -7.40 -5.84 5.08
C PHE A 130 -6.28 -5.48 4.08
N TYR A 131 -5.80 -6.46 3.32
CA TYR A 131 -4.73 -6.25 2.34
C TYR A 131 -5.14 -5.24 1.25
N ASP A 132 -6.38 -5.30 0.77
CA ASP A 132 -6.93 -4.30 -0.14
C ASP A 132 -6.94 -2.88 0.47
N LYS A 133 -7.35 -2.74 1.75
CA LYS A 133 -7.31 -1.45 2.47
C LYS A 133 -5.87 -0.94 2.64
N TYR A 134 -4.96 -1.82 3.00
CA TYR A 134 -3.53 -1.49 3.12
C TYR A 134 -2.93 -1.01 1.79
N GLN A 135 -3.21 -1.70 0.68
CA GLN A 135 -2.77 -1.25 -0.64
C GLN A 135 -3.29 0.15 -0.98
N ARG A 136 -4.58 0.43 -0.70
CA ARG A 136 -5.15 1.78 -0.92
C ARG A 136 -4.53 2.83 -0.02
N ALA A 137 -4.22 2.49 1.23
CA ALA A 137 -3.53 3.39 2.15
C ALA A 137 -2.13 3.76 1.64
N THR A 138 -1.38 2.79 1.09
CA THR A 138 -0.04 3.04 0.53
C THR A 138 -0.06 3.81 -0.79
N LEU A 139 -1.14 3.69 -1.60
CA LEU A 139 -1.30 4.49 -2.81
C LEU A 139 -1.28 6.00 -2.53
N VAL A 140 -1.75 6.44 -1.37
CA VAL A 140 -1.69 7.86 -0.98
C VAL A 140 -0.27 8.42 -1.03
N LEU A 141 0.72 7.59 -0.68
CA LEU A 141 2.13 7.98 -0.64
C LEU A 141 2.77 8.03 -2.03
N THR A 142 2.34 7.14 -2.94
CA THR A 142 2.95 7.01 -4.28
C THR A 142 2.26 7.86 -5.33
N SER A 143 0.99 8.21 -5.13
CA SER A 143 0.16 8.93 -6.11
C SER A 143 0.20 10.45 -5.99
N GLY A 144 0.96 11.00 -5.04
CA GLY A 144 1.07 12.46 -4.86
C GLY A 144 -0.19 13.13 -4.26
N TYR A 145 -1.11 12.37 -3.65
CA TYR A 145 -2.37 12.90 -3.12
C TYR A 145 -2.19 13.96 -2.02
N PHE A 146 -1.09 13.89 -1.27
CA PHE A 146 -0.75 14.94 -0.29
C PHE A 146 -0.42 16.27 -0.94
N ASP A 147 0.28 16.25 -2.08
CA ASP A 147 0.60 17.44 -2.85
C ASP A 147 -0.69 18.06 -3.42
N ILE A 148 -1.54 17.23 -4.04
CA ILE A 148 -2.80 17.68 -4.65
C ILE A 148 -3.71 18.32 -3.60
N ILE A 149 -3.92 17.69 -2.43
CA ILE A 149 -4.80 18.25 -1.38
C ILE A 149 -4.28 19.59 -0.83
N CYS A 150 -2.96 19.74 -0.66
CA CYS A 150 -2.37 21.00 -0.22
C CYS A 150 -2.42 22.07 -1.31
N TYR A 151 -2.25 21.67 -2.56
CA TYR A 151 -2.41 22.52 -3.73
C TYR A 151 -3.84 23.04 -3.86
N ASP A 152 -4.85 22.13 -3.83
CA ASP A 152 -6.27 22.48 -3.95
C ASP A 152 -6.71 23.43 -2.84
N LEU A 153 -6.28 23.17 -1.59
CA LEU A 153 -6.58 24.08 -0.49
C LEU A 153 -5.98 25.47 -0.70
N ALA A 154 -4.71 25.54 -1.11
CA ALA A 154 -4.04 26.82 -1.37
C ALA A 154 -4.71 27.57 -2.53
N ARG A 155 -5.10 26.83 -3.58
CA ARG A 155 -5.81 27.36 -4.74
C ARG A 155 -7.17 27.93 -4.36
N ILE A 156 -8.01 27.18 -3.64
CA ILE A 156 -9.31 27.64 -3.14
C ILE A 156 -9.17 28.96 -2.35
N ILE A 157 -8.19 29.05 -1.44
CA ILE A 157 -7.96 30.26 -0.64
C ILE A 157 -7.58 31.44 -1.55
N ALA A 158 -6.68 31.21 -2.52
CA ALA A 158 -6.24 32.24 -3.45
C ALA A 158 -7.37 32.74 -4.38
N GLU A 159 -8.20 31.79 -4.86
CA GLU A 159 -9.33 32.08 -5.74
C GLU A 159 -10.45 32.80 -5.01
N ILE A 160 -10.81 32.42 -3.79
CA ILE A 160 -11.77 33.19 -2.95
C ILE A 160 -11.29 34.62 -2.75
N THR A 161 -9.98 34.80 -2.49
CA THR A 161 -9.39 36.13 -2.35
C THR A 161 -9.56 36.96 -3.64
N SER A 162 -9.32 36.33 -4.80
CA SER A 162 -9.49 36.97 -6.12
C SER A 162 -10.93 37.34 -6.39
N VAL A 163 -11.90 36.45 -6.08
CA VAL A 163 -13.34 36.72 -6.23
C VAL A 163 -13.79 37.90 -5.36
N ILE A 164 -13.32 38.00 -4.12
CA ILE A 164 -13.64 39.12 -3.22
C ILE A 164 -13.15 40.44 -3.85
N CYS A 165 -11.93 40.50 -4.40
CA CYS A 165 -11.40 41.67 -5.06
C CYS A 165 -12.20 42.05 -6.32
N VAL A 166 -12.59 41.05 -7.12
CA VAL A 166 -13.41 41.25 -8.32
C VAL A 166 -14.81 41.77 -7.95
N PHE A 167 -15.46 41.19 -6.93
CA PHE A 167 -16.76 41.63 -6.44
C PHE A 167 -16.74 43.09 -5.96
N ALA A 168 -15.71 43.48 -5.20
CA ALA A 168 -15.53 44.86 -4.77
C ALA A 168 -15.44 45.83 -5.98
N THR A 169 -14.72 45.41 -7.03
CA THR A 169 -14.56 46.22 -8.24
C THR A 169 -15.85 46.37 -9.05
N ILE A 170 -16.58 45.26 -9.25
CA ILE A 170 -17.88 45.26 -9.95
C ILE A 170 -18.91 46.09 -9.18
N SER A 171 -19.00 45.91 -7.86
CA SER A 171 -19.94 46.68 -7.02
C SER A 171 -19.69 48.17 -7.06
N ALA A 172 -18.41 48.61 -7.19
CA ALA A 172 -18.05 50.00 -7.33
C ALA A 172 -18.47 50.61 -8.68
N ILE A 173 -18.66 49.81 -9.72
CA ILE A 173 -19.15 50.25 -11.04
C ILE A 173 -20.70 50.28 -11.01
N ASN A 174 -21.34 49.17 -10.82
CA ASN A 174 -22.77 49.06 -10.65
C ASN A 174 -23.13 47.68 -10.00
N PRO A 175 -23.73 47.65 -8.81
CA PRO A 175 -24.05 46.41 -8.09
C PRO A 175 -25.04 45.48 -8.83
N VAL A 176 -25.79 45.99 -9.81
CA VAL A 176 -26.70 45.15 -10.63
C VAL A 176 -25.98 44.04 -11.37
N TYR A 177 -24.69 44.23 -11.73
CA TYR A 177 -23.92 43.19 -12.38
C TYR A 177 -23.69 41.94 -11.50
N LEU A 178 -23.77 42.08 -10.18
CA LEU A 178 -23.67 40.93 -9.28
C LEU A 178 -24.83 39.94 -9.46
N LEU A 179 -25.99 40.38 -9.95
CA LEU A 179 -27.13 39.49 -10.24
C LEU A 179 -26.79 38.46 -11.34
N PHE A 180 -25.93 38.82 -12.28
CA PHE A 180 -25.50 37.92 -13.37
C PHE A 180 -24.49 36.87 -12.88
N LEU A 181 -23.96 37.00 -11.67
CA LEU A 181 -23.08 35.98 -11.06
C LEU A 181 -23.86 34.95 -10.26
N VAL A 182 -25.12 35.20 -9.90
CA VAL A 182 -25.95 34.21 -9.16
C VAL A 182 -26.07 32.89 -9.91
N PRO A 183 -26.33 32.85 -11.24
CA PRO A 183 -26.37 31.59 -11.99
C PRO A 183 -25.04 30.80 -11.91
N VAL A 184 -23.91 31.46 -11.90
CA VAL A 184 -22.58 30.83 -11.80
C VAL A 184 -22.46 30.01 -10.50
N PHE A 185 -22.97 30.51 -9.37
CA PHE A 185 -22.97 29.76 -8.12
C PHE A 185 -23.91 28.55 -8.14
N LEU A 186 -24.98 28.57 -8.96
CA LEU A 186 -25.85 27.41 -9.13
C LEU A 186 -25.15 26.26 -9.86
N VAL A 187 -24.11 26.56 -10.65
CA VAL A 187 -23.28 25.53 -11.31
C VAL A 187 -22.69 24.57 -10.28
N PHE A 188 -22.27 25.05 -9.12
CA PHE A 188 -21.75 24.20 -8.04
C PHE A 188 -22.74 23.10 -7.61
N VAL A 189 -24.04 23.44 -7.54
CA VAL A 189 -25.08 22.45 -7.20
C VAL A 189 -25.27 21.43 -8.33
N ILE A 190 -25.22 21.91 -9.59
CA ILE A 190 -25.39 21.07 -10.79
C ILE A 190 -24.22 20.11 -10.91
N GLU A 191 -22.97 20.61 -10.77
CA GLU A 191 -21.76 19.78 -10.85
C GLU A 191 -21.69 18.77 -9.69
N THR A 192 -22.12 19.15 -8.47
CA THR A 192 -22.25 18.20 -7.36
C THR A 192 -23.23 17.06 -7.68
N ALA A 193 -24.36 17.37 -8.33
CA ALA A 193 -25.32 16.36 -8.75
C ALA A 193 -24.74 15.47 -9.88
N LYS A 194 -24.05 16.05 -10.85
CA LYS A 194 -23.34 15.37 -11.92
C LYS A 194 -22.26 14.45 -11.37
N SER A 195 -21.47 14.90 -10.40
CA SER A 195 -20.44 14.10 -9.73
C SER A 195 -21.01 12.84 -9.08
N LYS A 196 -22.16 12.95 -8.39
CA LYS A 196 -22.88 11.78 -7.86
C LYS A 196 -23.35 10.82 -8.96
N TYR A 197 -23.70 11.33 -10.12
CA TYR A 197 -24.12 10.52 -11.26
C TYR A 197 -22.92 9.81 -11.92
N VAL A 198 -21.79 10.50 -12.05
CA VAL A 198 -20.50 9.92 -12.47
C VAL A 198 -20.06 8.82 -11.49
N TYR A 199 -20.16 9.07 -10.19
CA TYR A 199 -19.84 8.08 -9.17
C TYR A 199 -20.64 6.78 -9.33
N LYS A 200 -21.96 6.87 -9.57
CA LYS A 200 -22.80 5.68 -9.83
C LYS A 200 -22.33 4.89 -11.06
N ARG A 201 -21.96 5.59 -12.13
CA ARG A 201 -21.38 4.99 -13.34
C ARG A 201 -20.09 4.22 -13.00
N ASP A 202 -19.18 4.85 -12.30
CA ASP A 202 -17.87 4.30 -11.98
C ASP A 202 -17.97 3.09 -11.03
N MET A 203 -18.95 3.11 -10.13
CA MET A 203 -19.29 1.97 -9.29
C MET A 203 -19.76 0.76 -10.12
N GLU A 204 -20.66 0.96 -11.09
CA GLU A 204 -21.08 -0.13 -12.00
C GLU A 204 -19.91 -0.68 -12.82
N MET A 205 -18.90 0.14 -13.14
CA MET A 205 -17.70 -0.26 -13.89
C MET A 205 -16.63 -0.93 -13.02
N THR A 206 -16.70 -0.87 -11.70
CA THR A 206 -15.63 -1.31 -10.78
C THR A 206 -15.24 -2.77 -11.01
N THR A 207 -16.20 -3.69 -11.12
CA THR A 207 -15.92 -5.12 -11.33
C THR A 207 -15.18 -5.36 -12.66
N ASN A 208 -15.63 -4.72 -13.74
CA ASN A 208 -14.99 -4.82 -15.05
C ASN A 208 -13.57 -4.24 -15.03
N ASN A 209 -13.37 -3.12 -14.32
CA ASN A 209 -12.05 -2.52 -14.17
C ASN A 209 -11.10 -3.43 -13.38
N ARG A 210 -11.58 -4.15 -12.35
CA ARG A 210 -10.79 -5.18 -11.64
C ARG A 210 -10.39 -6.33 -12.58
N ILE A 211 -11.29 -6.81 -13.43
CA ILE A 211 -10.97 -7.86 -14.42
C ILE A 211 -9.88 -7.36 -15.36
N LYS A 212 -10.01 -6.14 -15.91
CA LYS A 212 -9.00 -5.54 -16.79
C LYS A 212 -7.63 -5.43 -16.10
N ALA A 213 -7.61 -4.89 -14.88
CA ALA A 213 -6.38 -4.73 -14.11
C ALA A 213 -5.71 -6.08 -13.77
N TYR A 214 -6.51 -7.11 -13.44
CA TYR A 214 -6.01 -8.47 -13.24
C TYR A 214 -5.34 -9.03 -14.49
N VAL A 215 -6.01 -8.94 -15.65
CA VAL A 215 -5.47 -9.45 -16.90
C VAL A 215 -4.19 -8.71 -17.28
N GLN A 216 -4.17 -7.37 -17.18
CA GLN A 216 -2.99 -6.56 -17.44
C GLN A 216 -1.82 -6.99 -16.55
N ARG A 217 -2.04 -7.09 -15.24
CA ARG A 217 -1.01 -7.52 -14.29
C ARG A 217 -0.48 -8.91 -14.64
N THR A 218 -1.37 -9.88 -14.91
CA THR A 218 -0.99 -11.27 -15.20
C THR A 218 -0.17 -11.37 -16.47
N VAL A 219 -0.49 -10.60 -17.51
CA VAL A 219 0.27 -10.59 -18.78
C VAL A 219 1.69 -10.04 -18.60
N PHE A 220 1.90 -9.06 -17.71
CA PHE A 220 3.21 -8.44 -17.51
C PHE A 220 4.10 -9.15 -16.48
N LEU A 221 3.54 -9.91 -15.53
CA LEU A 221 4.31 -10.53 -14.47
C LEU A 221 5.06 -11.77 -14.97
N ARG A 222 6.36 -11.84 -14.62
CA ARG A 222 7.27 -12.92 -14.97
C ARG A 222 6.77 -14.30 -14.52
N GLU A 223 6.12 -14.36 -13.36
CA GLU A 223 5.66 -15.60 -12.73
C GLU A 223 4.64 -16.36 -13.61
N TYR A 224 3.77 -15.64 -14.36
CA TYR A 224 2.77 -16.25 -15.25
C TYR A 224 3.29 -16.53 -16.67
N SER A 225 4.53 -16.10 -16.99
CA SER A 225 5.01 -16.10 -18.37
C SER A 225 5.18 -17.49 -18.98
N LYS A 226 5.51 -18.50 -18.14
CA LYS A 226 5.68 -19.89 -18.58
C LYS A 226 4.31 -20.51 -18.93
N ASP A 227 3.34 -20.39 -18.03
CA ASP A 227 2.01 -20.97 -18.21
C ASP A 227 1.28 -20.35 -19.41
N MET A 228 1.44 -19.03 -19.60
CA MET A 228 0.87 -18.36 -20.77
C MET A 228 1.46 -18.82 -22.10
N ARG A 229 2.71 -19.31 -22.13
CA ARG A 229 3.37 -19.80 -23.36
C ARG A 229 3.17 -21.29 -23.61
N THR A 230 2.89 -22.05 -22.55
CA THR A 230 2.71 -23.50 -22.61
C THR A 230 1.25 -23.93 -22.64
N SER A 231 0.32 -22.98 -22.46
CA SER A 231 -1.13 -23.23 -22.48
C SER A 231 -1.87 -22.18 -23.30
N ASN A 232 -3.15 -22.40 -23.54
CA ASN A 232 -4.02 -21.44 -24.25
C ASN A 232 -4.72 -20.44 -23.29
N ILE A 233 -4.20 -20.26 -22.08
CA ILE A 233 -4.80 -19.40 -21.06
C ILE A 233 -4.85 -17.93 -21.50
N PHE A 234 -3.88 -17.49 -22.30
CA PHE A 234 -3.85 -16.13 -22.86
C PHE A 234 -5.14 -15.79 -23.64
N ALA A 235 -5.63 -16.71 -24.46
CA ALA A 235 -6.89 -16.50 -25.20
C ALA A 235 -8.10 -16.35 -24.26
N VAL A 236 -8.12 -17.11 -23.17
CA VAL A 236 -9.17 -17.00 -22.13
C VAL A 236 -9.12 -15.64 -21.43
N LEU A 237 -7.92 -15.19 -21.07
CA LEU A 237 -7.70 -13.88 -20.42
C LEU A 237 -8.13 -12.75 -21.36
N MET A 238 -7.73 -12.78 -22.64
CA MET A 238 -8.12 -11.78 -23.63
C MET A 238 -9.63 -11.72 -23.84
N LYS A 239 -10.30 -12.86 -23.94
CA LYS A 239 -11.76 -12.91 -24.04
C LYS A 239 -12.47 -12.26 -22.85
N ARG A 240 -11.95 -12.48 -21.62
CA ARG A 240 -12.49 -11.82 -20.41
C ARG A 240 -12.21 -10.31 -20.40
N PHE A 241 -11.04 -9.90 -20.89
CA PHE A 241 -10.66 -8.50 -21.01
C PHE A 241 -11.57 -7.75 -22.00
N GLU A 242 -11.79 -8.32 -23.18
CA GLU A 242 -12.68 -7.77 -24.21
C GLU A 242 -14.13 -7.69 -23.71
N ALA A 243 -14.65 -8.75 -23.09
CA ALA A 243 -15.99 -8.75 -22.51
C ALA A 243 -16.16 -7.67 -21.41
N ALA A 244 -15.13 -7.42 -20.61
CA ALA A 244 -15.15 -6.36 -19.61
C ALA A 244 -15.14 -4.96 -20.25
N ILE A 245 -14.43 -4.78 -21.37
CA ILE A 245 -14.47 -3.53 -22.15
C ILE A 245 -15.87 -3.32 -22.75
N ASP A 246 -16.42 -4.32 -23.40
CA ASP A 246 -17.76 -4.23 -24.02
C ASP A 246 -18.83 -3.91 -22.99
N SER A 247 -18.78 -4.56 -21.83
CA SER A 247 -19.66 -4.24 -20.71
C SER A 247 -19.50 -2.78 -20.24
N ASN A 248 -18.28 -2.26 -20.15
CA ASN A 248 -18.04 -0.86 -19.82
C ASN A 248 -18.60 0.10 -20.88
N ILE A 249 -18.52 -0.25 -22.17
CA ILE A 249 -19.11 0.54 -23.26
C ILE A 249 -20.64 0.64 -23.09
N VAL A 250 -21.29 -0.47 -22.72
CA VAL A 250 -22.74 -0.47 -22.44
C VAL A 250 -23.09 0.45 -21.28
N ILE A 251 -22.31 0.39 -20.19
CA ILE A 251 -22.49 1.27 -19.02
C ILE A 251 -22.27 2.75 -19.42
N LEU A 252 -21.21 3.06 -20.16
CA LEU A 252 -20.94 4.41 -20.65
C LEU A 252 -22.09 4.97 -21.49
N LYS A 253 -22.65 4.17 -22.41
CA LYS A 253 -23.82 4.56 -23.20
C LYS A 253 -25.06 4.81 -22.33
N LYS A 254 -25.30 3.96 -21.32
CA LYS A 254 -26.41 4.11 -20.35
C LYS A 254 -26.37 5.47 -19.63
N TYR A 255 -25.18 5.88 -19.20
CA TYR A 255 -24.98 7.13 -18.45
C TYR A 255 -24.73 8.35 -19.36
N GLY A 256 -24.35 8.15 -20.64
CA GLY A 256 -23.91 9.21 -21.54
C GLY A 256 -24.94 10.30 -21.75
N VAL A 257 -26.21 9.92 -21.99
CA VAL A 257 -27.29 10.91 -22.20
C VAL A 257 -27.51 11.77 -20.95
N GLY A 258 -27.51 11.17 -19.77
CA GLY A 258 -27.66 11.90 -18.52
C GLY A 258 -26.52 12.87 -18.29
N LEU A 259 -25.28 12.46 -18.52
CA LEU A 259 -24.09 13.31 -18.39
C LEU A 259 -24.12 14.47 -19.40
N PHE A 260 -24.55 14.20 -20.63
CA PHE A 260 -24.72 15.24 -21.64
C PHE A 260 -25.75 16.31 -21.20
N LEU A 261 -26.91 15.87 -20.66
CA LEU A 261 -27.92 16.80 -20.14
C LEU A 261 -27.41 17.64 -18.98
N TYR A 262 -26.70 17.03 -18.02
CA TYR A 262 -26.06 17.78 -16.94
C TYR A 262 -25.06 18.81 -17.49
N SER A 263 -24.23 18.43 -18.45
CA SER A 263 -23.27 19.36 -19.06
C SER A 263 -23.95 20.49 -19.83
N MET A 264 -25.03 20.22 -20.55
CA MET A 264 -25.81 21.27 -21.23
C MET A 264 -26.42 22.27 -20.24
N VAL A 265 -27.01 21.75 -19.15
CA VAL A 265 -27.59 22.62 -18.09
C VAL A 265 -26.47 23.43 -17.42
N SER A 266 -25.34 22.81 -17.10
CA SER A 266 -24.18 23.48 -16.53
C SER A 266 -23.73 24.65 -17.42
N SER A 267 -23.55 24.41 -18.75
CA SER A 267 -23.13 25.43 -19.70
C SER A 267 -24.13 26.60 -19.83
N LEU A 268 -25.44 26.34 -19.69
CA LEU A 268 -26.44 27.42 -19.67
C LEU A 268 -26.24 28.37 -18.49
N PHE A 269 -26.00 27.84 -17.29
CA PHE A 269 -25.81 28.63 -16.07
C PHE A 269 -24.41 29.21 -15.96
N GLU A 270 -23.41 28.58 -16.55
CA GLU A 270 -22.01 28.96 -16.52
C GLU A 270 -21.68 30.03 -17.56
N GLU A 271 -22.11 29.82 -18.82
CA GLU A 271 -21.72 30.68 -19.95
C GLU A 271 -22.88 31.52 -20.46
N PHE A 272 -24.02 30.90 -20.86
CA PHE A 272 -25.06 31.63 -21.58
C PHE A 272 -25.69 32.74 -20.76
N ILE A 273 -26.19 32.46 -19.56
CA ILE A 273 -26.92 33.47 -18.76
C ILE A 273 -25.98 34.55 -18.24
N PRO A 274 -24.82 34.23 -17.62
CA PRO A 274 -23.93 35.28 -17.11
C PRO A 274 -23.31 36.12 -18.23
N ILE A 275 -22.80 35.51 -19.29
CA ILE A 275 -22.11 36.21 -20.36
C ILE A 275 -23.10 37.01 -21.19
N ILE A 276 -24.10 36.37 -21.78
CA ILE A 276 -25.05 37.07 -22.65
C ILE A 276 -25.84 38.11 -21.87
N GLY A 277 -26.32 37.75 -20.68
CA GLY A 277 -27.07 38.67 -19.84
C GLY A 277 -26.27 39.92 -19.46
N SER A 278 -25.03 39.73 -19.01
CA SER A 278 -24.16 40.87 -18.66
C SER A 278 -23.73 41.70 -19.85
N TYR A 279 -23.48 41.07 -21.02
CA TYR A 279 -23.10 41.78 -22.24
C TYR A 279 -24.26 42.62 -22.76
N LEU A 280 -25.47 42.09 -22.78
CA LEU A 280 -26.68 42.81 -23.16
C LEU A 280 -26.93 43.99 -22.23
N TYR A 281 -26.83 43.78 -20.90
CA TYR A 281 -27.05 44.87 -19.93
C TYR A 281 -25.93 45.92 -19.97
N ALA A 282 -24.69 45.50 -20.08
CA ALA A 282 -23.54 46.42 -20.21
C ALA A 282 -23.59 47.18 -21.53
N GLY A 283 -23.96 46.53 -22.64
CA GLY A 283 -24.19 47.20 -23.94
C GLY A 283 -25.32 48.22 -23.85
N TYR A 284 -26.42 47.90 -23.18
CA TYR A 284 -27.53 48.85 -22.95
C TYR A 284 -27.09 50.05 -22.12
N GLU A 285 -26.36 49.83 -21.03
CA GLU A 285 -25.83 50.96 -20.21
C GLU A 285 -24.81 51.82 -20.95
N PHE A 286 -23.97 51.18 -21.79
CA PHE A 286 -22.95 51.90 -22.58
C PHE A 286 -23.56 52.68 -23.75
N VAL A 287 -24.40 52.03 -24.58
CA VAL A 287 -24.89 52.62 -25.85
C VAL A 287 -26.14 53.49 -25.63
N VAL A 288 -27.08 53.07 -24.79
CA VAL A 288 -28.39 53.72 -24.66
C VAL A 288 -28.40 54.72 -23.52
N LYS A 289 -27.90 54.33 -22.33
CA LYS A 289 -27.88 55.24 -21.17
C LYS A 289 -26.67 56.18 -21.10
N GLY A 290 -25.56 55.80 -21.73
CA GLY A 290 -24.29 56.58 -21.65
C GLY A 290 -23.66 56.62 -20.25
N ASN A 291 -24.10 55.75 -19.33
CA ASN A 291 -23.67 55.73 -17.94
C ASN A 291 -22.37 54.94 -17.71
N LEU A 292 -21.97 54.12 -18.70
CA LEU A 292 -20.82 53.25 -18.59
C LEU A 292 -19.69 53.70 -19.50
N THR A 293 -18.49 53.82 -18.98
CA THR A 293 -17.29 54.14 -19.78
C THR A 293 -16.78 52.89 -20.52
N VAL A 294 -15.92 53.07 -21.54
CA VAL A 294 -15.26 51.96 -22.26
C VAL A 294 -14.47 51.10 -21.30
N SER A 295 -13.77 51.71 -20.33
CA SER A 295 -13.03 50.99 -19.31
C SER A 295 -13.97 50.20 -18.40
N GLY A 296 -15.08 50.79 -17.94
CA GLY A 296 -16.10 50.14 -17.13
C GLY A 296 -16.74 48.95 -17.83
N PHE A 297 -17.10 49.12 -19.13
CA PHE A 297 -17.62 48.01 -19.96
C PHE A 297 -16.66 46.81 -20.01
N SER A 298 -15.41 47.07 -20.37
CA SER A 298 -14.37 46.02 -20.47
C SER A 298 -14.08 45.35 -19.12
N VAL A 299 -14.05 46.12 -18.02
CA VAL A 299 -13.84 45.59 -16.67
C VAL A 299 -14.98 44.70 -16.24
N VAL A 300 -16.24 45.07 -16.49
CA VAL A 300 -17.41 44.22 -16.16
C VAL A 300 -17.33 42.90 -16.87
N LEU A 301 -17.07 42.88 -18.18
CA LEU A 301 -17.00 41.67 -18.98
C LEU A 301 -15.86 40.74 -18.53
N SER A 302 -14.68 41.33 -18.32
CA SER A 302 -13.51 40.59 -17.85
C SER A 302 -13.72 40.02 -16.44
N SER A 303 -14.38 40.75 -15.58
CA SER A 303 -14.69 40.34 -14.21
C SER A 303 -15.64 39.16 -14.14
N ILE A 304 -16.70 39.17 -14.97
CA ILE A 304 -17.67 38.05 -15.02
C ILE A 304 -16.98 36.78 -15.52
N ASN A 305 -16.15 36.88 -16.55
CA ASN A 305 -15.36 35.75 -17.02
C ASN A 305 -14.41 35.23 -15.92
N SER A 306 -13.73 36.11 -15.19
CA SER A 306 -12.83 35.71 -14.10
C SER A 306 -13.56 35.01 -12.97
N VAL A 307 -14.77 35.43 -12.57
CA VAL A 307 -15.56 34.76 -11.54
C VAL A 307 -16.04 33.38 -12.01
N ARG A 308 -16.45 33.27 -13.29
CA ARG A 308 -16.82 31.99 -13.88
C ARG A 308 -15.65 31.00 -13.79
N ASP A 309 -14.47 31.39 -14.31
CA ASP A 309 -13.29 30.51 -14.35
C ASP A 309 -12.91 30.04 -12.95
N VAL A 310 -12.88 30.94 -11.98
CA VAL A 310 -12.63 30.64 -10.57
C VAL A 310 -13.66 29.68 -9.98
N THR A 311 -14.95 29.86 -10.29
CA THR A 311 -16.00 28.96 -9.77
C THR A 311 -15.83 27.53 -10.28
N LEU A 312 -15.45 27.37 -11.55
CA LEU A 312 -15.14 26.06 -12.13
C LEU A 312 -13.93 25.42 -11.48
N ASP A 313 -12.87 26.17 -11.31
CA ASP A 313 -11.65 25.72 -10.66
C ASP A 313 -11.92 25.27 -9.22
N ILE A 314 -12.66 26.04 -8.42
CA ILE A 314 -13.07 25.65 -7.07
C ILE A 314 -13.89 24.36 -7.10
N THR A 315 -14.83 24.22 -8.05
CA THR A 315 -15.64 23.00 -8.20
C THR A 315 -14.78 21.77 -8.50
N GLN A 316 -13.78 21.93 -9.38
CA GLN A 316 -12.83 20.86 -9.68
C GLN A 316 -12.02 20.46 -8.44
N CYS A 317 -11.49 21.42 -7.67
CA CYS A 317 -10.77 21.16 -6.42
C CYS A 317 -11.64 20.34 -5.43
N PHE A 318 -12.93 20.68 -5.29
CA PHE A 318 -13.84 19.92 -4.45
C PHE A 318 -14.07 18.47 -4.95
N ASP A 319 -14.19 18.27 -6.26
CA ASP A 319 -14.31 16.93 -6.84
C ASP A 319 -13.05 16.09 -6.63
N GLU A 320 -11.87 16.67 -6.78
CA GLU A 320 -10.59 16.01 -6.51
C GLU A 320 -10.46 15.63 -5.03
N MET A 321 -10.77 16.56 -4.12
CA MET A 321 -10.80 16.30 -2.66
C MET A 321 -11.79 15.17 -2.29
N ASN A 322 -12.97 15.13 -2.92
CA ASN A 322 -13.96 14.08 -2.70
C ASN A 322 -13.41 12.69 -3.11
N GLN A 323 -12.76 12.61 -4.26
CA GLN A 323 -12.17 11.36 -4.74
C GLN A 323 -11.03 10.87 -3.84
N MET A 324 -10.21 11.78 -3.33
CA MET A 324 -9.08 11.43 -2.47
C MET A 324 -9.50 11.10 -1.03
N ALA A 325 -10.64 11.62 -0.57
CA ALA A 325 -11.10 11.46 0.81
C ALA A 325 -11.19 9.98 1.26
N LEU A 326 -11.56 9.07 0.35
CA LEU A 326 -11.62 7.63 0.62
C LEU A 326 -10.21 7.05 0.87
N TYR A 327 -9.22 7.47 0.10
CA TYR A 327 -7.84 6.99 0.29
C TYR A 327 -7.27 7.46 1.63
N PHE A 328 -7.55 8.70 2.02
CA PHE A 328 -7.17 9.21 3.34
C PHE A 328 -7.94 8.54 4.48
N GLN A 329 -9.18 8.11 4.26
CA GLN A 329 -9.89 7.28 5.22
C GLN A 329 -9.18 5.94 5.42
N ASN A 330 -8.83 5.25 4.34
CA ASN A 330 -8.08 3.99 4.43
C ASN A 330 -6.72 4.16 5.13
N LEU A 331 -6.01 5.27 4.85
CA LEU A 331 -4.75 5.58 5.53
C LEU A 331 -4.97 5.82 7.04
N ARG A 332 -6.02 6.53 7.42
CA ARG A 332 -6.36 6.75 8.82
C ARG A 332 -6.72 5.44 9.52
N GLU A 333 -7.60 4.63 8.93
CA GLU A 333 -7.97 3.32 9.46
C GLU A 333 -6.76 2.39 9.60
N PHE A 334 -5.82 2.46 8.65
CA PHE A 334 -4.55 1.73 8.72
C PHE A 334 -3.70 2.16 9.93
N PHE A 335 -3.59 3.46 10.21
CA PHE A 335 -2.85 3.94 11.38
C PHE A 335 -3.56 3.66 12.71
N GLU A 336 -4.90 3.69 12.72
CA GLU A 336 -5.74 3.41 13.88
C GLU A 336 -5.91 1.90 14.16
N TYR A 337 -5.51 1.03 13.22
CA TYR A 337 -5.64 -0.41 13.39
C TYR A 337 -4.77 -0.90 14.56
N GLU A 338 -5.39 -1.64 15.47
CA GLU A 338 -4.70 -2.27 16.60
C GLU A 338 -4.47 -3.76 16.29
N PRO A 339 -3.21 -4.26 16.41
CA PRO A 339 -2.89 -5.66 16.23
C PRO A 339 -3.66 -6.55 17.21
N ALA A 340 -4.17 -7.70 16.74
CA ALA A 340 -4.84 -8.68 17.59
C ALA A 340 -3.87 -9.34 18.57
N VAL A 341 -2.59 -9.51 18.15
CA VAL A 341 -1.52 -10.04 18.98
C VAL A 341 -0.71 -8.89 19.58
N THR A 342 -0.92 -8.62 20.85
CA THR A 342 -0.25 -7.52 21.55
C THR A 342 0.98 -8.02 22.30
N SER A 343 2.03 -7.18 22.37
CA SER A 343 3.23 -7.47 23.16
C SER A 343 2.91 -7.42 24.65
N GLY A 344 3.41 -8.40 25.40
CA GLY A 344 3.42 -8.35 26.86
C GLY A 344 4.55 -7.46 27.39
N SER A 345 4.88 -7.62 28.67
CA SER A 345 5.90 -6.81 29.38
C SER A 345 7.04 -7.62 29.99
N GLU A 346 6.96 -8.95 29.96
CA GLU A 346 7.97 -9.83 30.56
C GLU A 346 8.99 -10.25 29.50
N LYS A 347 10.28 -10.30 29.84
CA LYS A 347 11.31 -10.89 28.99
C LYS A 347 11.43 -12.38 29.23
N PRO A 348 11.51 -13.22 28.18
CA PRO A 348 11.67 -14.64 28.33
C PRO A 348 13.03 -14.98 29.00
N LYS A 349 13.01 -15.96 29.87
CA LYS A 349 14.22 -16.60 30.39
C LYS A 349 14.69 -17.66 29.36
N PRO A 350 15.93 -18.19 29.49
CA PRO A 350 16.39 -19.31 28.67
C PRO A 350 15.37 -20.43 28.63
N PHE A 351 15.23 -21.09 27.48
CA PHE A 351 14.23 -22.10 27.25
C PHE A 351 14.41 -23.33 28.15
N GLU A 352 13.35 -23.73 28.86
CA GLU A 352 13.25 -24.98 29.61
C GLU A 352 12.11 -25.85 29.08
N SER A 353 10.95 -25.26 28.79
CA SER A 353 9.81 -25.99 28.24
C SER A 353 8.80 -25.09 27.54
N LEU A 354 8.10 -25.66 26.55
CA LEU A 354 6.91 -25.07 25.92
C LEU A 354 5.78 -26.08 26.04
N GLU A 355 4.64 -25.68 26.59
CA GLU A 355 3.52 -26.57 26.87
C GLU A 355 2.23 -26.02 26.25
N PHE A 356 1.56 -26.86 25.47
CA PHE A 356 0.22 -26.60 24.95
C PHE A 356 -0.80 -27.29 25.86
N LYS A 357 -1.76 -26.51 26.39
CA LYS A 357 -2.81 -27.01 27.29
C LYS A 357 -4.19 -26.75 26.71
N ASN A 358 -4.85 -27.81 26.23
CA ASN A 358 -6.18 -27.77 25.63
C ASN A 358 -6.31 -26.70 24.54
N VAL A 359 -5.27 -26.54 23.71
CA VAL A 359 -5.20 -25.47 22.72
C VAL A 359 -6.07 -25.81 21.52
N SER A 360 -7.05 -24.94 21.26
CA SER A 360 -7.82 -24.94 20.02
C SER A 360 -7.63 -23.62 19.28
N PHE A 361 -7.58 -23.68 17.95
CA PHE A 361 -7.39 -22.50 17.12
C PHE A 361 -8.23 -22.54 15.85
N LYS A 362 -8.81 -21.39 15.55
CA LYS A 362 -9.57 -21.12 14.33
C LYS A 362 -9.12 -19.80 13.72
N TYR A 363 -8.80 -19.82 12.42
CA TYR A 363 -8.47 -18.59 11.70
C TYR A 363 -9.67 -17.63 11.66
N PRO A 364 -9.45 -16.29 11.70
CA PRO A 364 -10.54 -15.30 11.73
C PRO A 364 -11.55 -15.44 10.57
N SER A 365 -11.08 -15.87 9.39
CA SER A 365 -11.89 -16.03 8.17
C SER A 365 -12.46 -17.45 8.00
N ALA A 366 -12.13 -18.40 8.88
CA ALA A 366 -12.55 -19.81 8.77
C ALA A 366 -13.77 -20.11 9.63
N ASP A 367 -14.60 -21.07 9.20
CA ASP A 367 -15.73 -21.56 9.98
C ASP A 367 -15.36 -22.74 10.87
N LYS A 368 -14.27 -23.45 10.54
CA LYS A 368 -13.82 -24.67 11.24
C LYS A 368 -12.53 -24.42 12.03
N TYR A 369 -12.35 -25.16 13.10
CA TYR A 369 -11.09 -25.21 13.83
C TYR A 369 -10.00 -25.86 12.97
N SER A 370 -8.82 -25.24 12.98
CA SER A 370 -7.61 -25.80 12.36
C SER A 370 -6.80 -26.66 13.31
N LEU A 371 -6.94 -26.42 14.61
CA LEU A 371 -6.41 -27.25 15.69
C LEU A 371 -7.46 -27.37 16.79
N GLN A 372 -7.57 -28.57 17.39
CA GLN A 372 -8.57 -28.86 18.42
C GLN A 372 -7.93 -29.64 19.58
N ASN A 373 -8.10 -29.11 20.78
CA ASN A 373 -7.69 -29.73 22.03
C ASN A 373 -6.25 -30.29 22.02
N ILE A 374 -5.31 -29.48 21.48
CA ILE A 374 -3.90 -29.87 21.40
C ILE A 374 -3.26 -29.84 22.79
N ASN A 375 -2.68 -30.95 23.17
CA ASN A 375 -2.00 -31.16 24.45
C ASN A 375 -0.65 -31.84 24.23
N PHE A 376 0.44 -31.12 24.46
CA PHE A 376 1.79 -31.67 24.50
C PHE A 376 2.74 -30.70 25.21
N LYS A 377 3.88 -31.23 25.64
CA LYS A 377 4.96 -30.42 26.23
C LYS A 377 6.27 -30.72 25.50
N LEU A 378 6.98 -29.69 25.10
CA LEU A 378 8.32 -29.73 24.52
C LEU A 378 9.30 -29.36 25.62
N THR A 379 10.37 -30.13 25.80
CA THR A 379 11.39 -29.93 26.84
C THR A 379 12.74 -29.53 26.23
N LYS A 380 13.58 -28.86 27.03
CA LYS A 380 14.92 -28.46 26.61
C LYS A 380 15.75 -29.69 26.13
N GLY A 381 16.41 -29.52 24.99
CA GLY A 381 17.24 -30.55 24.38
C GLY A 381 16.48 -31.66 23.63
N GLU A 382 15.15 -31.59 23.61
CA GLU A 382 14.31 -32.55 22.90
C GLU A 382 14.22 -32.26 21.41
N THR A 383 14.32 -33.28 20.57
CA THR A 383 14.03 -33.21 19.14
C THR A 383 12.62 -33.76 18.90
N LEU A 384 11.69 -32.89 18.51
CA LEU A 384 10.29 -33.20 18.22
C LEU A 384 10.03 -33.18 16.72
N ALA A 385 9.49 -34.28 16.17
CA ALA A 385 8.97 -34.28 14.81
C ALA A 385 7.44 -34.17 14.80
N VAL A 386 6.91 -33.29 13.95
CA VAL A 386 5.46 -33.13 13.70
C VAL A 386 5.16 -33.61 12.29
N VAL A 387 4.42 -34.69 12.18
CA VAL A 387 4.07 -35.36 10.91
C VAL A 387 2.56 -35.41 10.72
N GLY A 388 2.10 -35.68 9.51
CA GLY A 388 0.68 -35.77 9.16
C GLY A 388 0.41 -35.38 7.71
N ILE A 389 -0.77 -35.67 7.24
CA ILE A 389 -1.21 -35.36 5.88
C ILE A 389 -1.27 -33.85 5.63
N ASN A 390 -1.40 -33.46 4.36
CA ASN A 390 -1.59 -32.04 4.01
C ASN A 390 -2.91 -31.52 4.61
N GLY A 391 -2.84 -30.32 5.23
CA GLY A 391 -4.00 -29.73 5.90
C GLY A 391 -4.26 -30.23 7.34
N ALA A 392 -3.44 -31.13 7.89
CA ALA A 392 -3.61 -31.66 9.25
C ALA A 392 -3.41 -30.61 10.37
N GLY A 393 -2.88 -29.41 10.08
CA GLY A 393 -2.67 -28.34 11.06
C GLY A 393 -1.21 -28.11 11.46
N LYS A 394 -0.24 -28.77 10.82
CA LYS A 394 1.20 -28.69 11.17
C LYS A 394 1.74 -27.25 11.16
N SER A 395 1.59 -26.52 10.06
CA SER A 395 2.05 -25.11 9.97
C SER A 395 1.26 -24.17 10.88
N THR A 396 -0.01 -24.52 11.21
CA THR A 396 -0.81 -23.77 12.19
C THR A 396 -0.23 -23.94 13.60
N LEU A 397 0.23 -25.14 13.94
CA LEU A 397 0.90 -25.38 15.21
C LEU A 397 2.16 -24.51 15.36
N LEU A 398 3.00 -24.41 14.30
CA LEU A 398 4.16 -23.52 14.29
C LEU A 398 3.78 -22.05 14.44
N LYS A 399 2.75 -21.60 13.72
CA LYS A 399 2.28 -20.22 13.81
C LYS A 399 1.87 -19.86 15.25
N LEU A 400 1.25 -20.78 15.97
CA LEU A 400 0.91 -20.61 17.39
C LEU A 400 2.14 -20.65 18.29
N MET A 401 3.08 -21.57 18.04
CA MET A 401 4.34 -21.69 18.79
C MET A 401 5.16 -20.39 18.71
N LEU A 402 5.22 -19.76 17.52
CA LEU A 402 5.91 -18.50 17.26
C LEU A 402 5.07 -17.27 17.65
N ARG A 403 3.86 -17.49 18.19
CA ARG A 403 2.91 -16.46 18.53
C ARG A 403 2.66 -15.48 17.37
N PHE A 404 2.48 -16.01 16.15
CA PHE A 404 1.91 -15.25 15.01
C PHE A 404 0.41 -15.07 15.16
N TYR A 405 -0.22 -15.97 15.91
CA TYR A 405 -1.60 -15.91 16.37
C TYR A 405 -1.66 -16.29 17.84
N ASP A 406 -2.64 -15.80 18.56
CA ASP A 406 -3.01 -16.29 19.87
C ASP A 406 -4.03 -17.43 19.75
N ALA A 407 -3.97 -18.42 20.66
CA ALA A 407 -4.94 -19.51 20.72
C ALA A 407 -6.36 -18.96 20.92
N THR A 408 -7.36 -19.59 20.24
CA THR A 408 -8.77 -19.30 20.43
C THR A 408 -9.26 -19.81 21.78
N GLU A 409 -8.84 -21.02 22.16
CA GLU A 409 -9.14 -21.66 23.45
C GLU A 409 -7.89 -22.33 24.00
N GLY A 410 -7.83 -22.51 25.32
CA GLY A 410 -6.67 -23.05 26.00
C GLY A 410 -5.54 -22.06 26.17
N GLU A 411 -4.36 -22.54 26.53
CA GLU A 411 -3.19 -21.70 26.76
C GLU A 411 -1.89 -22.38 26.31
N ILE A 412 -0.93 -21.55 25.90
CA ILE A 412 0.44 -21.96 25.57
C ILE A 412 1.36 -21.37 26.65
N LEU A 413 2.12 -22.21 27.30
CA LEU A 413 3.00 -21.83 28.40
C LEU A 413 4.46 -21.99 27.99
N TYR A 414 5.24 -20.93 28.13
CA TYR A 414 6.70 -20.95 28.03
C TYR A 414 7.29 -20.91 29.45
N ASN A 415 8.05 -21.93 29.82
CA ASN A 415 8.58 -22.12 31.18
C ASN A 415 7.48 -21.98 32.27
N GLY A 416 6.27 -22.48 31.99
CA GLY A 416 5.13 -22.41 32.91
C GLY A 416 4.39 -21.06 32.94
N VAL A 417 4.81 -20.06 32.17
CA VAL A 417 4.15 -18.75 32.07
C VAL A 417 3.49 -18.61 30.71
N ASN A 418 2.25 -18.09 30.67
CA ASN A 418 1.51 -17.90 29.43
C ASN A 418 2.26 -16.96 28.48
N ILE A 419 2.43 -17.37 27.22
CA ILE A 419 3.20 -16.64 26.20
C ILE A 419 2.68 -15.22 25.95
N LYS A 420 1.41 -14.95 26.25
CA LYS A 420 0.80 -13.61 26.12
C LYS A 420 1.43 -12.56 27.03
N LYS A 421 2.12 -12.97 28.11
CA LYS A 421 2.78 -12.06 29.04
C LYS A 421 4.13 -11.56 28.56
N TYR A 422 4.76 -12.25 27.61
CA TYR A 422 6.08 -11.91 27.13
C TYR A 422 6.08 -10.80 26.07
N GLU A 423 7.13 -9.99 26.04
CA GLU A 423 7.45 -9.11 24.94
C GLU A 423 7.61 -9.95 23.66
N LEU A 424 6.95 -9.55 22.55
CA LEU A 424 6.88 -10.36 21.32
C LEU A 424 8.25 -10.59 20.67
N GLU A 425 9.05 -9.53 20.51
CA GLU A 425 10.34 -9.63 19.85
C GLU A 425 11.34 -10.48 20.65
N PRO A 426 11.57 -10.27 21.95
CA PRO A 426 12.40 -11.15 22.75
C PRO A 426 11.91 -12.61 22.77
N TYR A 427 10.59 -12.83 22.84
CA TYR A 427 10.02 -14.17 22.78
C TYR A 427 10.32 -14.87 21.45
N ARG A 428 10.09 -14.19 20.33
CA ARG A 428 10.39 -14.75 19.00
C ARG A 428 11.88 -14.96 18.76
N ASN A 429 12.73 -14.19 19.40
CA ASN A 429 14.18 -14.33 19.32
C ASN A 429 14.71 -15.61 19.98
N VAL A 430 13.94 -16.27 20.86
CA VAL A 430 14.25 -17.60 21.38
C VAL A 430 14.30 -18.67 20.26
N PHE A 431 13.53 -18.44 19.17
CA PHE A 431 13.38 -19.37 18.08
C PHE A 431 14.23 -18.96 16.88
N ALA A 432 14.92 -19.93 16.26
CA ALA A 432 15.44 -19.79 14.91
C ALA A 432 14.59 -20.61 13.94
N THR A 433 14.09 -19.98 12.88
CA THR A 433 13.07 -20.60 12.01
C THR A 433 13.53 -20.69 10.56
N VAL A 434 13.23 -21.82 9.92
CA VAL A 434 13.31 -22.01 8.47
C VAL A 434 11.92 -22.37 7.98
N PHE A 435 11.29 -21.49 7.22
CA PHE A 435 9.95 -21.71 6.66
C PHE A 435 10.02 -22.35 5.28
N GLN A 436 8.96 -23.06 4.89
CA GLN A 436 8.83 -23.67 3.57
C GLN A 436 8.82 -22.62 2.44
N ASP A 437 8.16 -21.48 2.66
CA ASP A 437 7.98 -20.38 1.70
C ASP A 437 9.00 -19.25 1.92
N TYR A 438 10.24 -19.59 2.27
CA TYR A 438 11.31 -18.63 2.50
C TYR A 438 11.47 -17.64 1.33
N LYS A 439 11.88 -16.40 1.65
CA LYS A 439 12.23 -15.38 0.67
C LYS A 439 13.67 -14.89 0.89
N ASN A 440 14.40 -14.73 -0.20
CA ASN A 440 15.65 -14.00 -0.20
C ASN A 440 15.40 -12.60 -0.76
N PHE A 441 16.01 -11.62 -0.12
CA PHE A 441 15.82 -10.20 -0.42
C PHE A 441 16.88 -9.70 -1.39
N ALA A 442 16.59 -8.63 -2.13
CA ALA A 442 17.52 -7.95 -3.03
C ALA A 442 18.55 -7.12 -2.26
N VAL A 443 19.31 -7.78 -1.39
CA VAL A 443 20.44 -7.26 -0.60
C VAL A 443 21.59 -8.23 -0.73
N SER A 444 22.77 -7.95 -0.15
CA SER A 444 23.91 -8.86 -0.21
C SER A 444 23.59 -10.24 0.39
N VAL A 445 24.34 -11.27 0.01
CA VAL A 445 24.19 -12.61 0.60
C VAL A 445 24.44 -12.55 2.10
N PHE A 446 25.46 -11.82 2.54
CA PHE A 446 25.76 -11.67 3.96
C PHE A 446 24.60 -11.02 4.73
N GLU A 447 24.00 -9.94 4.21
CA GLU A 447 22.82 -9.31 4.83
C GLU A 447 21.59 -10.23 4.81
N ASN A 448 21.43 -11.04 3.77
CA ASN A 448 20.37 -12.07 3.73
C ASN A 448 20.54 -13.11 4.83
N VAL A 449 21.77 -13.49 5.16
CA VAL A 449 22.07 -14.46 6.21
C VAL A 449 21.93 -13.84 7.60
N MET A 450 22.50 -12.65 7.80
CA MET A 450 22.48 -11.96 9.09
C MET A 450 21.13 -11.32 9.41
N CYS A 451 20.27 -11.12 8.41
CA CYS A 451 18.98 -10.39 8.51
C CYS A 451 19.13 -8.98 9.14
N ARG A 452 20.28 -8.35 8.94
CA ARG A 452 20.61 -6.98 9.37
C ARG A 452 21.78 -6.43 8.54
N PRO A 453 22.00 -5.09 8.56
CA PRO A 453 23.21 -4.53 7.94
C PRO A 453 24.47 -5.19 8.50
N CYS A 454 25.38 -5.61 7.63
CA CYS A 454 26.58 -6.34 8.03
C CYS A 454 27.76 -5.40 8.27
N THR A 455 28.45 -5.58 9.40
CA THR A 455 29.79 -5.04 9.64
C THR A 455 30.85 -6.01 9.11
N ASP A 456 32.12 -5.59 9.05
CA ASP A 456 33.19 -6.49 8.61
C ASP A 456 33.40 -7.68 9.56
N GLU A 457 33.11 -7.52 10.84
CA GLU A 457 33.14 -8.62 11.83
C GLU A 457 32.03 -9.65 11.56
N ASP A 458 30.84 -9.19 11.16
CA ASP A 458 29.71 -10.06 10.81
C ASP A 458 29.97 -10.93 9.59
N LYS A 459 30.79 -10.48 8.64
CA LYS A 459 31.08 -11.21 7.40
C LYS A 459 31.73 -12.57 7.67
N ALA A 460 32.68 -12.63 8.60
CA ALA A 460 33.31 -13.90 8.97
C ALA A 460 32.30 -14.89 9.60
N PHE A 461 31.39 -14.37 10.42
CA PHE A 461 30.33 -15.17 11.02
C PHE A 461 29.32 -15.65 9.99
N ALA A 462 28.88 -14.77 9.09
CA ALA A 462 27.98 -15.11 7.98
C ALA A 462 28.60 -16.12 7.00
N GLU A 463 29.92 -16.02 6.71
CA GLU A 463 30.65 -16.98 5.90
C GLU A 463 30.65 -18.37 6.56
N ASN A 464 30.88 -18.44 7.88
CA ASN A 464 30.81 -19.70 8.60
C ASN A 464 29.41 -20.31 8.57
N ALA A 465 28.35 -19.50 8.73
CA ALA A 465 26.98 -19.92 8.60
C ALA A 465 26.67 -20.48 7.19
N LEU A 466 27.16 -19.82 6.16
CA LEU A 466 27.05 -20.28 4.76
C LEU A 466 27.81 -21.59 4.50
N LYS A 467 28.95 -21.80 5.15
CA LYS A 467 29.69 -23.08 5.10
C LYS A 467 28.87 -24.20 5.74
N ASN A 468 28.30 -23.93 6.91
CA ASN A 468 27.48 -24.91 7.65
C ASN A 468 26.19 -25.27 6.88
N SER A 469 25.60 -24.36 6.13
CA SER A 469 24.43 -24.63 5.29
C SER A 469 24.76 -25.27 3.93
N GLY A 470 26.07 -25.38 3.59
CA GLY A 470 26.52 -25.84 2.28
C GLY A 470 26.29 -24.84 1.13
N ALA A 471 25.97 -23.57 1.44
CA ALA A 471 25.78 -22.54 0.42
C ALA A 471 27.11 -21.90 -0.06
N TRP A 472 28.14 -21.88 0.80
CA TRP A 472 29.38 -21.17 0.56
C TRP A 472 30.11 -21.58 -0.72
N LYS A 473 30.08 -22.86 -1.07
CA LYS A 473 30.73 -23.37 -2.29
C LYS A 473 30.26 -22.63 -3.55
N LYS A 474 28.95 -22.31 -3.62
CA LYS A 474 28.38 -21.54 -4.73
C LYS A 474 28.66 -20.04 -4.57
N ILE A 475 28.43 -19.48 -3.39
CA ILE A 475 28.56 -18.05 -3.14
C ILE A 475 29.98 -17.57 -3.38
N ASN A 476 30.99 -18.38 -3.04
CA ASN A 476 32.41 -18.06 -3.28
C ASN A 476 32.78 -18.01 -4.78
N THR A 477 31.92 -18.50 -5.67
CA THR A 477 32.13 -18.36 -7.14
C THR A 477 31.69 -17.01 -7.70
N PHE A 478 30.99 -16.19 -6.91
CA PHE A 478 30.57 -14.87 -7.34
C PHE A 478 31.72 -13.88 -7.27
N ALA A 479 31.72 -12.89 -8.18
CA ALA A 479 32.78 -11.88 -8.27
C ALA A 479 33.05 -11.15 -6.94
N ASN A 480 32.00 -10.87 -6.18
CA ASN A 480 32.07 -10.19 -4.88
C ASN A 480 31.79 -11.14 -3.70
N GLY A 481 31.83 -12.47 -3.90
CA GLY A 481 31.56 -13.44 -2.85
C GLY A 481 30.24 -13.16 -2.13
N GLY A 482 30.28 -13.10 -0.80
CA GLY A 482 29.11 -12.84 0.04
C GLY A 482 28.57 -11.41 -0.01
N ASP A 483 29.32 -10.45 -0.51
CA ASP A 483 28.86 -9.07 -0.76
C ASP A 483 28.02 -8.95 -2.05
N THR A 484 27.89 -10.02 -2.83
CA THR A 484 27.04 -10.03 -4.04
C THR A 484 25.56 -9.86 -3.67
N VAL A 485 24.89 -8.91 -4.33
CA VAL A 485 23.44 -8.70 -4.18
C VAL A 485 22.68 -9.85 -4.82
N LEU A 486 21.72 -10.42 -4.10
CA LEU A 486 20.80 -11.40 -4.67
C LEU A 486 19.70 -10.71 -5.48
N THR A 487 19.31 -11.35 -6.58
CA THR A 487 18.40 -10.85 -7.62
C THR A 487 19.04 -9.72 -8.47
N ARG A 488 18.41 -9.40 -9.61
CA ARG A 488 18.83 -8.32 -10.52
C ARG A 488 17.80 -7.18 -10.56
N GLU A 489 17.06 -6.98 -9.49
CA GLU A 489 16.04 -5.92 -9.45
C GLU A 489 16.65 -4.52 -9.36
N PHE A 490 17.79 -4.39 -8.67
CA PHE A 490 18.46 -3.11 -8.42
C PHE A 490 19.91 -3.08 -8.87
N ASP A 491 20.54 -4.24 -9.08
CA ASP A 491 21.95 -4.37 -9.48
C ASP A 491 22.04 -5.30 -10.69
N GLU A 492 22.55 -4.79 -11.81
CA GLU A 492 22.76 -5.57 -13.03
C GLU A 492 23.76 -6.72 -12.82
N ASN A 493 24.71 -6.56 -11.89
CA ASN A 493 25.68 -7.57 -11.47
C ASN A 493 25.12 -8.54 -10.42
N GLY A 494 23.87 -8.37 -10.01
CA GLY A 494 23.21 -9.22 -9.03
C GLY A 494 23.13 -10.67 -9.49
N ALA A 495 23.23 -11.61 -8.54
CA ALA A 495 23.22 -13.05 -8.80
C ALA A 495 21.84 -13.67 -8.56
N GLY A 496 21.41 -14.54 -9.48
CA GLY A 496 20.29 -15.45 -9.29
C GLY A 496 20.76 -16.80 -8.75
N LEU A 497 20.03 -17.36 -7.80
CA LEU A 497 20.27 -18.68 -7.23
C LEU A 497 19.21 -19.67 -7.72
N SER A 498 19.56 -20.96 -7.83
CA SER A 498 18.59 -22.05 -8.01
C SER A 498 17.74 -22.24 -6.74
N GLY A 499 16.63 -23.01 -6.82
CA GLY A 499 15.78 -23.29 -5.67
C GLY A 499 16.54 -23.88 -4.48
N GLY A 500 17.35 -24.90 -4.70
CA GLY A 500 18.16 -25.51 -3.65
C GLY A 500 19.25 -24.60 -3.09
N GLU A 501 19.89 -23.78 -3.93
CA GLU A 501 20.88 -22.77 -3.47
C GLU A 501 20.20 -21.69 -2.62
N ASN A 502 19.02 -21.21 -3.02
CA ASN A 502 18.22 -20.29 -2.25
C ASN A 502 17.82 -20.87 -0.87
N GLN A 503 17.45 -22.15 -0.84
CA GLN A 503 17.12 -22.85 0.40
C GLN A 503 18.32 -22.95 1.33
N LYS A 504 19.52 -23.28 0.82
CA LYS A 504 20.77 -23.30 1.60
C LYS A 504 21.09 -21.92 2.20
N VAL A 505 20.88 -20.81 1.47
CA VAL A 505 21.07 -19.45 2.00
C VAL A 505 20.03 -19.16 3.10
N SER A 506 18.77 -19.56 2.92
CA SER A 506 17.76 -19.42 3.96
C SER A 506 18.08 -20.23 5.22
N THR A 507 18.58 -21.46 5.05
CA THR A 507 19.03 -22.31 6.17
C THR A 507 20.24 -21.70 6.90
N ALA A 508 21.13 -20.97 6.20
CA ALA A 508 22.25 -20.28 6.82
C ALA A 508 21.83 -19.25 7.89
N ARG A 509 20.62 -18.68 7.76
CA ARG A 509 20.05 -17.76 8.78
C ARG A 509 19.94 -18.40 10.16
N LEU A 510 19.67 -19.70 10.21
CA LEU A 510 19.61 -20.44 11.46
C LEU A 510 21.01 -20.51 12.11
N PHE A 511 22.05 -20.73 11.31
CA PHE A 511 23.42 -20.80 11.82
C PHE A 511 24.05 -19.45 12.15
N ALA A 512 23.41 -18.36 11.72
CA ALA A 512 23.89 -16.98 11.87
C ALA A 512 23.31 -16.24 13.08
N ARG A 513 22.68 -16.95 14.04
CA ARG A 513 22.10 -16.32 15.24
C ARG A 513 22.13 -17.28 16.43
N ASP A 514 22.12 -16.70 17.63
CA ASP A 514 21.84 -17.48 18.84
C ASP A 514 20.35 -17.77 18.96
N PHE A 515 20.03 -18.98 19.44
CA PHE A 515 18.67 -19.42 19.69
C PHE A 515 18.66 -20.57 20.69
N ASP A 516 17.52 -20.80 21.32
CA ASP A 516 17.31 -21.96 22.20
C ASP A 516 16.54 -23.08 21.48
N VAL A 517 15.64 -22.71 20.56
CA VAL A 517 14.76 -23.64 19.84
C VAL A 517 14.88 -23.42 18.33
N ALA A 518 15.25 -24.47 17.58
CA ALA A 518 15.20 -24.47 16.12
C ALA A 518 13.82 -24.98 15.65
N VAL A 519 13.21 -24.29 14.71
CA VAL A 519 11.92 -24.65 14.11
C VAL A 519 12.08 -24.74 12.61
N LEU A 520 11.90 -25.92 12.04
CA LEU A 520 12.19 -26.24 10.66
C LEU A 520 10.94 -26.76 9.95
N ASP A 521 10.40 -25.98 9.03
CA ASP A 521 9.23 -26.35 8.22
C ASP A 521 9.71 -26.77 6.83
N GLU A 522 9.77 -28.08 6.58
CA GLU A 522 10.21 -28.71 5.33
C GLU A 522 11.56 -28.18 4.80
N PRO A 523 12.63 -28.21 5.60
CA PRO A 523 13.89 -27.55 5.27
C PRO A 523 14.63 -28.15 4.08
N SER A 524 14.22 -29.32 3.57
CA SER A 524 14.88 -30.07 2.49
C SER A 524 14.06 -30.17 1.20
N SER A 525 12.91 -29.46 1.09
CA SER A 525 11.96 -29.63 -0.02
C SER A 525 12.52 -29.41 -1.43
N ALA A 526 13.56 -28.59 -1.58
CA ALA A 526 14.20 -28.28 -2.86
C ALA A 526 15.62 -28.85 -2.99
N LEU A 527 16.05 -29.75 -2.08
CA LEU A 527 17.39 -30.35 -2.07
C LEU A 527 17.36 -31.76 -2.67
N ASP A 528 18.47 -32.12 -3.34
CA ASP A 528 18.75 -33.50 -3.72
C ASP A 528 19.09 -34.35 -2.48
N PRO A 529 19.02 -35.70 -2.56
CA PRO A 529 19.22 -36.56 -1.40
C PRO A 529 20.60 -36.42 -0.73
N ILE A 530 21.66 -36.12 -1.50
CA ILE A 530 23.00 -35.92 -0.94
C ILE A 530 23.07 -34.61 -0.16
N ALA A 531 22.60 -33.52 -0.76
CA ALA A 531 22.55 -32.21 -0.11
C ALA A 531 21.61 -32.22 1.12
N GLU A 532 20.55 -33.01 1.09
CA GLU A 532 19.65 -33.22 2.23
C GLU A 532 20.38 -33.91 3.39
N SER A 533 21.09 -35.02 3.13
CA SER A 533 21.87 -35.71 4.17
C SER A 533 22.91 -34.80 4.80
N GLU A 534 23.71 -34.08 3.96
CA GLU A 534 24.69 -33.10 4.45
C GLU A 534 24.06 -32.00 5.31
N MET A 535 22.87 -31.54 4.94
CA MET A 535 22.15 -30.51 5.69
C MET A 535 21.71 -31.05 7.07
N TYR A 536 21.13 -32.25 7.14
CA TYR A 536 20.71 -32.83 8.41
C TYR A 536 21.90 -33.15 9.32
N ASP A 537 23.03 -33.63 8.78
CA ASP A 537 24.26 -33.86 9.55
C ASP A 537 24.79 -32.55 10.14
N ASN A 538 24.77 -31.46 9.35
CA ASN A 538 25.17 -30.14 9.82
C ASN A 538 24.19 -29.57 10.86
N LEU A 539 22.89 -29.76 10.66
CA LEU A 539 21.85 -29.35 11.63
C LEU A 539 22.07 -30.08 12.95
N THR A 540 22.18 -31.41 12.93
CA THR A 540 22.40 -32.23 14.14
C THR A 540 23.63 -31.78 14.90
N ARG A 541 24.72 -31.47 14.20
CA ARG A 541 25.96 -30.96 14.83
C ARG A 541 25.78 -29.61 15.52
N VAL A 542 25.06 -28.66 14.88
CA VAL A 542 24.89 -27.29 15.42
C VAL A 542 23.80 -27.24 16.47
N THR A 543 22.82 -28.14 16.41
CA THR A 543 21.70 -28.19 17.34
C THR A 543 21.89 -29.21 18.47
N LYS A 544 23.08 -29.78 18.64
CA LYS A 544 23.36 -30.89 19.59
C LYS A 544 22.87 -30.65 21.02
N ASP A 545 22.95 -29.38 21.47
CA ASP A 545 22.52 -28.97 22.82
C ASP A 545 21.29 -28.04 22.78
N LYS A 546 20.58 -28.00 21.66
CA LYS A 546 19.40 -27.14 21.42
C LYS A 546 18.15 -28.00 21.31
N THR A 547 17.01 -27.38 21.49
CA THR A 547 15.71 -28.00 21.22
C THR A 547 15.37 -27.84 19.75
N VAL A 548 14.83 -28.88 19.12
CA VAL A 548 14.53 -28.86 17.69
C VAL A 548 13.09 -29.31 17.43
N VAL A 549 12.40 -28.60 16.58
CA VAL A 549 11.07 -28.96 16.09
C VAL A 549 11.11 -29.09 14.57
N TYR A 550 10.88 -30.28 14.08
CA TYR A 550 10.80 -30.55 12.63
C TYR A 550 9.34 -30.69 12.20
N ILE A 551 8.95 -29.98 11.14
CA ILE A 551 7.82 -30.41 10.34
C ILE A 551 8.36 -31.01 9.07
N SER A 552 8.03 -32.25 8.80
CA SER A 552 8.50 -32.96 7.61
C SER A 552 7.41 -33.80 6.99
N HIS A 553 7.37 -33.74 5.66
CA HIS A 553 6.65 -34.75 4.85
C HIS A 553 7.54 -35.97 4.52
N ARG A 554 8.86 -35.89 4.80
CA ARG A 554 9.78 -37.01 4.66
C ARG A 554 9.97 -37.71 6.01
N LEU A 555 9.38 -38.87 6.14
CA LEU A 555 9.36 -39.60 7.40
C LEU A 555 10.72 -40.17 7.81
N SER A 556 11.67 -40.29 6.85
CA SER A 556 13.07 -40.63 7.15
C SER A 556 13.73 -39.66 8.11
N SER A 557 13.46 -38.33 7.97
CA SER A 557 13.97 -37.34 8.90
C SER A 557 13.23 -37.36 10.24
N ALA A 558 11.94 -37.67 10.24
CA ALA A 558 11.16 -37.81 11.48
C ALA A 558 11.61 -38.98 12.35
N ALA A 559 12.12 -40.06 11.75
CA ALA A 559 12.63 -41.23 12.47
C ALA A 559 13.87 -40.91 13.35
N MET A 560 14.56 -39.76 13.11
CA MET A 560 15.71 -39.33 13.91
C MET A 560 15.30 -38.49 15.14
N ALA A 561 14.02 -38.19 15.31
CA ALA A 561 13.53 -37.40 16.43
C ALA A 561 13.37 -38.27 17.70
N ASP A 562 13.58 -37.62 18.86
CA ASP A 562 13.35 -38.28 20.16
C ASP A 562 11.87 -38.61 20.34
N ARG A 563 11.00 -37.77 19.80
CA ARG A 563 9.56 -37.97 19.84
C ARG A 563 8.90 -37.46 18.56
N ILE A 564 7.86 -38.20 18.14
CA ILE A 564 7.05 -37.89 16.98
C ILE A 564 5.61 -37.61 17.44
N ILE A 565 5.00 -36.59 16.90
CA ILE A 565 3.57 -36.29 17.04
C ILE A 565 2.92 -36.41 15.66
N VAL A 566 1.87 -37.20 15.57
CA VAL A 566 1.07 -37.36 14.35
C VAL A 566 -0.18 -36.52 14.46
N LEU A 567 -0.32 -35.57 13.53
CA LEU A 567 -1.50 -34.72 13.42
C LEU A 567 -2.42 -35.23 12.32
N ASP A 568 -3.71 -35.34 12.62
CA ASP A 568 -4.77 -35.53 11.63
C ASP A 568 -6.00 -34.70 11.98
N ASN A 569 -6.57 -34.02 10.97
CA ASN A 569 -7.75 -33.18 11.11
C ASN A 569 -7.71 -32.22 12.33
N GLY A 570 -6.55 -31.66 12.60
CA GLY A 570 -6.34 -30.70 13.71
C GLY A 570 -6.21 -31.33 15.10
N ASN A 571 -6.09 -32.65 15.22
CA ASN A 571 -5.93 -33.36 16.48
C ASN A 571 -4.60 -34.14 16.52
N ILE A 572 -4.02 -34.31 17.70
CA ILE A 572 -2.93 -35.25 17.91
C ILE A 572 -3.55 -36.65 18.04
N ILE A 573 -3.26 -37.55 17.10
CA ILE A 573 -3.79 -38.91 17.08
C ILE A 573 -2.80 -39.94 17.61
N GLU A 574 -1.50 -39.71 17.42
CA GLU A 574 -0.42 -40.57 17.90
C GLU A 574 0.74 -39.72 18.43
N SER A 575 1.44 -40.25 19.45
CA SER A 575 2.68 -39.66 19.97
C SER A 575 3.56 -40.74 20.56
N GLY A 576 4.85 -40.78 20.18
CA GLY A 576 5.81 -41.76 20.66
C GLY A 576 7.14 -41.68 19.93
N THR A 577 8.04 -42.65 20.17
CA THR A 577 9.26 -42.81 19.38
C THR A 577 8.96 -43.46 18.02
N HIS A 578 9.88 -43.39 17.08
CA HIS A 578 9.75 -44.12 15.81
C HIS A 578 9.45 -45.60 16.00
N ILE A 579 10.17 -46.25 16.94
CA ILE A 579 10.02 -47.69 17.20
C ILE A 579 8.62 -48.00 17.74
N ASP A 580 8.14 -47.19 18.71
CA ASP A 580 6.81 -47.40 19.30
C ASP A 580 5.71 -47.24 18.26
N LEU A 581 5.78 -46.17 17.44
CA LEU A 581 4.77 -45.86 16.43
C LEU A 581 4.75 -46.89 15.28
N MET A 582 5.91 -47.43 14.90
CA MET A 582 5.99 -48.52 13.93
C MET A 582 5.37 -49.82 14.48
N ALA A 583 5.62 -50.11 15.77
CA ALA A 583 5.08 -51.29 16.43
C ALA A 583 3.55 -51.23 16.62
N ASN A 584 3.01 -50.01 16.82
CA ASN A 584 1.57 -49.79 17.00
C ASN A 584 0.76 -49.99 15.70
N GLY A 585 1.40 -49.99 14.53
CA GLY A 585 0.72 -50.23 13.25
C GLY A 585 -0.33 -49.16 12.87
N GLY A 586 -0.22 -47.95 13.44
CA GLY A 586 -1.15 -46.84 13.21
C GLY A 586 -0.83 -46.02 11.95
N MET A 587 -1.38 -44.83 11.88
CA MET A 587 -1.22 -43.91 10.73
C MET A 587 0.26 -43.58 10.43
N TYR A 588 1.09 -43.44 11.46
CA TYR A 588 2.52 -43.24 11.27
C TYR A 588 3.17 -44.40 10.52
N SER A 589 2.91 -45.63 10.98
CA SER A 589 3.46 -46.85 10.36
C SER A 589 3.00 -47.03 8.93
N GLU A 590 1.71 -46.73 8.64
CA GLU A 590 1.17 -46.76 7.29
C GLU A 590 1.87 -45.74 6.36
N MET A 591 1.96 -44.50 6.78
CA MET A 591 2.65 -43.45 6.02
C MET A 591 4.13 -43.78 5.77
N PHE A 592 4.84 -44.28 6.81
CA PHE A 592 6.25 -44.63 6.71
C PHE A 592 6.47 -45.76 5.71
N THR A 593 5.66 -46.84 5.80
CA THR A 593 5.72 -48.00 4.91
C THR A 593 5.45 -47.63 3.46
N LEU A 594 4.46 -46.74 3.22
CA LEU A 594 4.14 -46.24 1.88
C LEU A 594 5.31 -45.42 1.29
N GLN A 595 5.96 -44.55 2.08
CA GLN A 595 7.12 -43.83 1.61
C GLN A 595 8.32 -44.74 1.34
N ALA A 596 8.61 -45.68 2.22
CA ALA A 596 9.71 -46.64 2.06
C ALA A 596 9.52 -47.52 0.82
N SER A 597 8.29 -47.97 0.55
CA SER A 597 7.97 -48.80 -0.62
C SER A 597 8.21 -48.08 -1.95
N ASN A 598 8.00 -46.77 -2.01
CA ASN A 598 8.27 -45.97 -3.21
C ASN A 598 9.79 -45.86 -3.50
N TYR A 599 10.61 -45.71 -2.46
CA TYR A 599 12.08 -45.74 -2.64
C TYR A 599 12.62 -47.09 -3.09
N ASN A 600 12.04 -48.21 -2.61
CA ASN A 600 12.45 -49.53 -3.03
C ASN A 600 12.02 -49.88 -4.47
N LYS A 601 10.89 -49.37 -4.97
CA LYS A 601 10.45 -49.58 -6.36
C LYS A 601 11.35 -48.81 -7.35
N GLU A 602 11.75 -47.60 -7.04
CA GLU A 602 12.69 -46.83 -7.88
C GLU A 602 14.10 -47.47 -7.93
N ALA A 603 14.51 -48.16 -6.86
CA ALA A 603 15.78 -48.91 -6.86
C ALA A 603 15.74 -50.17 -7.75
N ILE A 604 14.58 -50.83 -7.84
CA ILE A 604 14.39 -52.03 -8.65
C ILE A 604 14.16 -51.69 -10.15
N GLU A 605 13.60 -50.57 -10.48
CA GLU A 605 13.40 -50.14 -11.87
C GLU A 605 14.68 -49.53 -12.52
N ASN A 606 15.70 -49.22 -11.74
CA ASN A 606 17.00 -48.70 -12.20
C ASN A 606 18.12 -49.76 -12.22
N GLU A 607 17.86 -51.06 -11.87
CA GLU A 607 18.69 -52.21 -12.16
C GLU A 607 18.20 -52.97 -13.42
#